data_625e9a3f7682c37616034e5114d2dbfd
#
_entry.id   625e9a3f7682c37616034e5114d2dbfd
#
_cell.length_a   1.000
_cell.length_b   1.000
_cell.length_c   1.000
_cell.angle_alpha   90.00
_cell.angle_beta   90.00
_cell.angle_gamma   90.00
#
_symmetry.space_group_name_H-M   'P 1'
#
loop_
_entity.id
_entity.type
_entity.pdbx_description
1 polymer ?
#
loop_
_entity_poly.entity_id
_entity_poly.type
_entity_poly.pdbx_seq_one_letter_code
_entity_poly.pdbx_strand_id
1 'polypeptide(L)'
;QHDHQGRLFSQSINDAEGPLYRRHYDYDKSSNLTRLLDTRKGEHRYHYDPLSRLTRADHTQDEQERFGHDPAGNLLMQNRPGPDIVAGNRLMIQGDHHYDYDAYGNLIRERRGKGHTLVTEYRYDCQHRLIGTTQPNGQTASYRYDPFGRRISKTVDGITTEFFWQGDTLIAEHHANRHRSYLYEPNTFRPLVLLEGFGPKETKAYHYQLDHLGTPQELTATDGEIVWSAHYRAYGEISRLDIGKIDNPLRFQGQYFDQESGLHYNRHRYYNPDVGRYLTPDPVKLAGGINAYQYVPNPTGWVDPLGLNGCPDEKGCKPSSGFQEPSAQASIKKSEPDPPISNRDEEYLFRGDKTPPNEVFKNGFKSKGDSEDLYLHAVDSADPPSNFISTSPLRAVGITFATSYGDKKGYLYTLKSIEGHDINLELGNQTPYPKEKEFAIHHKVNPEDIIGATPVKADGSYVGYSIPNPNRK
;
A
#
# COMPACT_ATOMS: atom_id res chain seq x y z
N GLN A 1 -7.82 1.24 -27.41
CA GLN A 1 -8.86 2.23 -27.71
C GLN A 1 -9.78 2.37 -26.51
N HIS A 2 -10.18 3.62 -26.21
CA HIS A 2 -11.09 3.93 -25.11
C HIS A 2 -12.41 4.47 -25.65
N ASP A 3 -13.50 4.23 -24.96
CA ASP A 3 -14.79 4.81 -25.25
C ASP A 3 -14.87 6.29 -24.79
N HIS A 4 -16.01 6.93 -25.02
CA HIS A 4 -16.22 8.35 -24.67
C HIS A 4 -16.27 8.61 -23.15
N GLN A 5 -16.35 7.56 -22.31
CA GLN A 5 -16.25 7.63 -20.85
C GLN A 5 -14.82 7.36 -20.34
N GLY A 6 -13.88 7.08 -21.26
CA GLY A 6 -12.49 6.78 -20.93
C GLY A 6 -12.20 5.32 -20.59
N ARG A 7 -13.20 4.41 -20.70
CA ARG A 7 -13.03 2.99 -20.40
C ARG A 7 -12.36 2.27 -21.58
N LEU A 8 -11.47 1.33 -21.28
CA LEU A 8 -10.81 0.51 -22.30
C LEU A 8 -11.85 -0.42 -22.95
N PHE A 9 -12.20 -0.20 -24.23
CA PHE A 9 -13.13 -1.09 -24.94
C PHE A 9 -12.43 -2.02 -25.93
N SER A 10 -11.23 -1.71 -26.39
CA SER A 10 -10.48 -2.57 -27.32
C SER A 10 -8.98 -2.42 -27.13
N GLN A 11 -8.29 -3.55 -27.14
CA GLN A 11 -6.83 -3.67 -27.07
C GLN A 11 -6.34 -4.64 -28.15
N SER A 12 -5.28 -4.28 -28.86
CA SER A 12 -4.57 -5.15 -29.79
C SER A 12 -3.11 -5.23 -29.39
N ILE A 13 -2.60 -6.44 -29.24
CA ILE A 13 -1.19 -6.72 -29.02
C ILE A 13 -0.64 -7.24 -30.34
N ASN A 14 0.42 -6.58 -30.82
CA ASN A 14 1.03 -6.85 -32.13
C ASN A 14 2.51 -7.15 -31.95
N ASP A 15 3.05 -7.98 -32.85
CA ASP A 15 4.47 -8.12 -33.11
C ASP A 15 4.82 -7.47 -34.48
N ALA A 16 6.00 -7.78 -35.01
CA ALA A 16 6.46 -7.29 -36.30
C ALA A 16 5.66 -7.85 -37.49
N GLU A 17 5.01 -9.00 -37.33
CA GLU A 17 4.27 -9.71 -38.37
C GLU A 17 2.76 -9.38 -38.36
N GLY A 18 2.26 -8.80 -37.25
CA GLY A 18 0.85 -8.38 -37.13
C GLY A 18 0.26 -8.60 -35.75
N PRO A 19 -1.07 -8.69 -35.63
CA PRO A 19 -1.72 -8.84 -34.33
C PRO A 19 -1.55 -10.24 -33.78
N LEU A 20 -0.91 -10.37 -32.61
CA LEU A 20 -0.81 -11.61 -31.83
C LEU A 20 -2.19 -12.01 -31.29
N TYR A 21 -2.92 -11.06 -30.73
CA TYR A 21 -4.29 -11.24 -30.25
C TYR A 21 -4.97 -9.91 -29.99
N ARG A 22 -6.30 -9.97 -29.81
CA ARG A 22 -7.15 -8.81 -29.51
C ARG A 22 -8.06 -9.08 -28.33
N ARG A 23 -8.36 -8.03 -27.55
CA ARG A 23 -9.35 -8.02 -26.47
C ARG A 23 -10.40 -6.96 -26.73
N HIS A 24 -11.65 -7.33 -26.46
CA HIS A 24 -12.79 -6.41 -26.51
C HIS A 24 -13.54 -6.48 -25.19
N TYR A 25 -13.88 -5.32 -24.64
CA TYR A 25 -14.50 -5.16 -23.33
C TYR A 25 -15.86 -4.48 -23.49
N ASP A 26 -16.92 -5.09 -22.97
CA ASP A 26 -18.26 -4.53 -22.93
C ASP A 26 -18.64 -4.17 -21.49
N TYR A 27 -19.29 -3.02 -21.33
CA TYR A 27 -19.68 -2.51 -20.02
C TYR A 27 -21.18 -2.21 -19.99
N ASP A 28 -21.79 -2.35 -18.80
CA ASP A 28 -23.15 -1.88 -18.57
C ASP A 28 -23.21 -0.36 -18.34
N LYS A 29 -24.43 0.15 -18.07
CA LYS A 29 -24.66 1.59 -17.81
C LYS A 29 -24.04 2.07 -16.49
N SER A 30 -23.75 1.16 -15.57
CA SER A 30 -23.10 1.43 -14.28
C SER A 30 -21.58 1.26 -14.35
N SER A 31 -21.02 1.10 -15.58
CA SER A 31 -19.60 0.87 -15.86
C SER A 31 -19.06 -0.47 -15.29
N ASN A 32 -19.92 -1.44 -14.99
CA ASN A 32 -19.46 -2.77 -14.68
C ASN A 32 -19.05 -3.50 -15.97
N LEU A 33 -17.92 -4.21 -15.95
CA LEU A 33 -17.48 -5.07 -17.04
C LEU A 33 -18.44 -6.26 -17.20
N THR A 34 -19.19 -6.34 -18.28
CA THR A 34 -20.15 -7.45 -18.50
C THR A 34 -19.60 -8.57 -19.37
N ARG A 35 -18.61 -8.22 -20.24
CA ARG A 35 -18.01 -9.19 -21.15
C ARG A 35 -16.59 -8.79 -21.51
N LEU A 36 -15.72 -9.80 -21.55
CA LEU A 36 -14.39 -9.73 -22.16
C LEU A 36 -14.30 -10.80 -23.23
N LEU A 37 -14.03 -10.40 -24.47
CA LEU A 37 -13.73 -11.32 -25.56
C LEU A 37 -12.22 -11.22 -25.86
N ASP A 38 -11.48 -12.28 -25.56
CA ASP A 38 -10.07 -12.44 -25.88
C ASP A 38 -9.91 -13.48 -26.98
N THR A 39 -9.27 -13.12 -28.11
CA THR A 39 -9.11 -14.04 -29.24
C THR A 39 -8.22 -15.25 -28.95
N ARG A 40 -7.45 -15.22 -27.86
CA ARG A 40 -6.59 -16.31 -27.36
C ARG A 40 -7.24 -17.12 -26.23
N LYS A 41 -7.84 -16.43 -25.26
CA LYS A 41 -8.34 -17.01 -24.02
C LYS A 41 -9.85 -17.27 -24.04
N GLY A 42 -10.56 -16.83 -25.07
CA GLY A 42 -11.98 -17.00 -25.21
C GLY A 42 -12.82 -15.88 -24.59
N GLU A 43 -14.03 -16.23 -24.26
CA GLU A 43 -15.02 -15.28 -23.74
C GLU A 43 -15.18 -15.45 -22.22
N HIS A 44 -15.25 -14.28 -21.52
CA HIS A 44 -15.59 -14.19 -20.11
C HIS A 44 -16.81 -13.30 -19.95
N ARG A 45 -17.78 -13.68 -19.12
CA ARG A 45 -19.01 -12.91 -18.83
C ARG A 45 -19.17 -12.73 -17.33
N TYR A 46 -19.59 -11.55 -16.93
CA TYR A 46 -19.72 -11.15 -15.54
C TYR A 46 -21.14 -10.66 -15.25
N HIS A 47 -21.68 -11.04 -14.10
CA HIS A 47 -23.03 -10.70 -13.67
C HIS A 47 -22.98 -10.07 -12.28
N TYR A 48 -23.84 -9.09 -12.06
CA TYR A 48 -23.82 -8.27 -10.86
C TYR A 48 -25.18 -8.18 -10.20
N ASP A 49 -25.18 -7.90 -8.91
CA ASP A 49 -26.39 -7.50 -8.20
C ASP A 49 -26.67 -5.98 -8.37
N PRO A 50 -27.82 -5.45 -7.89
CA PRO A 50 -28.14 -4.03 -7.98
C PRO A 50 -27.17 -3.08 -7.26
N LEU A 51 -26.27 -3.60 -6.39
CA LEU A 51 -25.22 -2.85 -5.72
C LEU A 51 -23.87 -2.96 -6.46
N SER A 52 -23.86 -3.44 -7.71
CA SER A 52 -22.67 -3.68 -8.54
C SER A 52 -21.67 -4.68 -7.93
N ARG A 53 -22.11 -5.58 -7.04
CA ARG A 53 -21.27 -6.67 -6.52
C ARG A 53 -21.33 -7.86 -7.46
N LEU A 54 -20.18 -8.47 -7.73
CA LEU A 54 -20.10 -9.64 -8.63
C LEU A 54 -20.87 -10.84 -8.04
N THR A 55 -21.77 -11.43 -8.82
CA THR A 55 -22.58 -12.61 -8.43
C THR A 55 -22.21 -13.86 -9.22
N ARG A 56 -21.68 -13.70 -10.44
CA ARG A 56 -21.27 -14.82 -11.27
C ARG A 56 -20.21 -14.39 -12.28
N ALA A 57 -19.22 -15.25 -12.51
CA ALA A 57 -18.29 -15.16 -13.61
C ALA A 57 -18.32 -16.47 -14.44
N ASP A 58 -18.52 -16.33 -15.75
CA ASP A 58 -18.52 -17.43 -16.70
C ASP A 58 -17.25 -17.32 -17.57
N HIS A 59 -16.48 -18.41 -17.66
CA HIS A 59 -15.26 -18.48 -18.45
C HIS A 59 -15.39 -19.61 -19.47
N THR A 60 -14.94 -19.39 -20.70
CA THR A 60 -15.11 -20.38 -21.79
C THR A 60 -14.41 -21.71 -21.52
N GLN A 61 -13.32 -21.70 -20.78
CA GLN A 61 -12.44 -22.86 -20.59
C GLN A 61 -12.30 -23.29 -19.12
N ASP A 62 -12.89 -22.55 -18.19
CA ASP A 62 -12.82 -22.78 -16.76
C ASP A 62 -14.22 -22.99 -16.16
N GLU A 63 -14.28 -23.49 -14.94
CA GLU A 63 -15.54 -23.64 -14.21
C GLU A 63 -16.20 -22.29 -13.94
N GLN A 64 -17.51 -22.26 -14.01
CA GLN A 64 -18.30 -21.10 -13.62
C GLN A 64 -18.11 -20.79 -12.13
N GLU A 65 -17.89 -19.53 -11.82
CA GLU A 65 -17.80 -19.03 -10.45
C GLU A 65 -19.13 -18.38 -10.03
N ARG A 66 -19.59 -18.68 -8.80
CA ARG A 66 -20.79 -18.07 -8.22
C ARG A 66 -20.51 -17.51 -6.85
N PHE A 67 -21.02 -16.33 -6.62
CA PHE A 67 -20.76 -15.54 -5.42
C PHE A 67 -22.06 -15.09 -4.78
N GLY A 68 -22.13 -15.19 -3.45
CA GLY A 68 -23.13 -14.54 -2.63
C GLY A 68 -22.49 -13.44 -1.79
N HIS A 69 -23.31 -12.56 -1.28
CA HIS A 69 -22.88 -11.53 -0.35
C HIS A 69 -23.88 -11.43 0.80
N ASP A 70 -23.39 -11.45 2.02
CA ASP A 70 -24.22 -11.16 3.17
C ASP A 70 -24.52 -9.64 3.28
N PRO A 71 -25.39 -9.21 4.21
CA PRO A 71 -25.69 -7.78 4.41
C PRO A 71 -24.48 -6.92 4.80
N ALA A 72 -23.43 -7.50 5.37
CA ALA A 72 -22.18 -6.81 5.72
C ALA A 72 -21.16 -6.81 4.56
N GLY A 73 -21.55 -7.33 3.38
CA GLY A 73 -20.69 -7.42 2.20
C GLY A 73 -19.63 -8.52 2.28
N ASN A 74 -19.78 -9.50 3.17
CA ASN A 74 -18.89 -10.65 3.18
C ASN A 74 -19.12 -11.50 1.96
N LEU A 75 -18.03 -11.87 1.28
CA LEU A 75 -18.06 -12.76 0.13
C LEU A 75 -18.30 -14.19 0.59
N LEU A 76 -19.27 -14.87 -0.07
CA LEU A 76 -19.63 -16.26 0.13
C LEU A 76 -19.43 -17.01 -1.19
N MET A 77 -18.57 -18.02 -1.19
CA MET A 77 -18.24 -18.81 -2.38
C MET A 77 -19.26 -19.94 -2.59
N GLN A 78 -20.19 -19.76 -3.52
CA GLN A 78 -21.31 -20.71 -3.72
C GLN A 78 -20.93 -21.99 -4.48
N ASN A 79 -19.74 -22.07 -5.05
CA ASN A 79 -19.28 -23.25 -5.80
C ASN A 79 -18.63 -24.32 -4.94
N ARG A 80 -18.37 -24.02 -3.65
CA ARG A 80 -17.73 -24.97 -2.75
C ARG A 80 -18.78 -25.77 -1.98
N PRO A 81 -18.59 -27.09 -1.86
CA PRO A 81 -19.45 -27.88 -1.01
C PRO A 81 -19.21 -27.56 0.47
N GLY A 82 -20.26 -27.46 1.26
CA GLY A 82 -20.20 -27.19 2.69
C GLY A 82 -20.68 -25.79 3.07
N PRO A 83 -20.74 -25.50 4.37
CA PRO A 83 -21.22 -24.21 4.86
C PRO A 83 -20.17 -23.10 4.74
N ASP A 84 -20.65 -21.89 4.44
CA ASP A 84 -19.90 -20.66 4.68
C ASP A 84 -20.43 -20.02 5.95
N ILE A 85 -19.59 -19.92 6.98
CA ILE A 85 -19.94 -19.33 8.27
C ILE A 85 -19.06 -18.09 8.52
N VAL A 86 -19.72 -16.95 8.67
CA VAL A 86 -19.07 -15.66 9.00
C VAL A 86 -19.63 -15.14 10.32
N ALA A 87 -18.76 -14.72 11.22
CA ALA A 87 -19.13 -14.12 12.50
C ALA A 87 -18.29 -12.85 12.75
N GLY A 88 -18.96 -11.69 12.89
CA GLY A 88 -18.28 -10.41 13.08
C GLY A 88 -17.31 -10.08 11.92
N ASN A 89 -17.75 -10.32 10.68
CA ASN A 89 -16.96 -10.21 9.43
C ASN A 89 -15.76 -11.17 9.34
N ARG A 90 -15.53 -12.08 10.29
CA ARG A 90 -14.49 -13.10 10.23
C ARG A 90 -15.07 -14.37 9.60
N LEU A 91 -14.39 -14.86 8.56
CA LEU A 91 -14.74 -16.16 7.96
C LEU A 91 -14.31 -17.27 8.92
N MET A 92 -15.26 -17.99 9.48
CA MET A 92 -14.99 -19.07 10.45
C MET A 92 -14.89 -20.44 9.79
N ILE A 93 -15.73 -20.68 8.79
CA ILE A 93 -15.77 -21.94 8.03
C ILE A 93 -16.09 -21.61 6.57
N GLN A 94 -15.39 -22.29 5.65
CA GLN A 94 -15.74 -22.34 4.23
C GLN A 94 -15.43 -23.74 3.69
N GLY A 95 -16.47 -24.48 3.33
CA GLY A 95 -16.31 -25.88 2.93
C GLY A 95 -15.71 -26.73 4.06
N ASP A 96 -14.54 -27.30 3.84
CA ASP A 96 -13.77 -28.06 4.84
C ASP A 96 -12.70 -27.24 5.55
N HIS A 97 -12.57 -25.94 5.23
CA HIS A 97 -11.61 -25.04 5.83
C HIS A 97 -12.20 -24.39 7.09
N HIS A 98 -11.45 -24.45 8.18
CA HIS A 98 -11.76 -23.83 9.46
C HIS A 98 -10.69 -22.80 9.81
N TYR A 99 -11.10 -21.60 10.22
CA TYR A 99 -10.25 -20.45 10.45
C TYR A 99 -10.31 -19.99 11.90
N ASP A 100 -9.15 -19.89 12.56
CA ASP A 100 -9.01 -19.42 13.92
C ASP A 100 -8.36 -18.04 13.93
N TYR A 101 -8.88 -17.15 14.77
CA TYR A 101 -8.42 -15.77 14.86
C TYR A 101 -7.94 -15.44 16.27
N ASP A 102 -6.96 -14.54 16.39
CA ASP A 102 -6.56 -13.98 17.68
C ASP A 102 -7.57 -12.94 18.20
N ALA A 103 -7.32 -12.39 19.40
CA ALA A 103 -8.17 -11.39 20.02
C ALA A 103 -8.27 -10.07 19.21
N TYR A 104 -7.31 -9.81 18.33
CA TYR A 104 -7.27 -8.62 17.47
C TYR A 104 -7.94 -8.85 16.12
N GLY A 105 -8.32 -10.10 15.81
CA GLY A 105 -8.95 -10.47 14.54
C GLY A 105 -7.96 -10.88 13.44
N ASN A 106 -6.68 -11.09 13.75
CA ASN A 106 -5.74 -11.64 12.79
C ASN A 106 -5.99 -13.15 12.63
N LEU A 107 -6.01 -13.65 11.41
CA LEU A 107 -6.08 -15.09 11.12
C LEU A 107 -4.77 -15.76 11.57
N ILE A 108 -4.83 -16.60 12.61
CA ILE A 108 -3.65 -17.27 13.15
C ILE A 108 -3.50 -18.71 12.72
N ARG A 109 -4.60 -19.33 12.27
CA ARG A 109 -4.59 -20.74 11.84
C ARG A 109 -5.70 -21.03 10.85
N GLU A 110 -5.35 -21.84 9.84
CA GLU A 110 -6.28 -22.49 8.94
C GLU A 110 -6.13 -24.02 9.12
N ARG A 111 -7.26 -24.72 9.22
CA ARG A 111 -7.30 -26.18 9.38
C ARG A 111 -8.23 -26.76 8.34
N ARG A 112 -7.80 -27.80 7.63
CA ARG A 112 -8.59 -28.48 6.59
C ARG A 112 -8.28 -29.97 6.48
N GLY A 113 -9.02 -30.65 5.62
CA GLY A 113 -8.90 -32.08 5.37
C GLY A 113 -9.51 -32.95 6.49
N LYS A 114 -9.48 -34.25 6.28
CA LYS A 114 -10.07 -35.22 7.22
C LYS A 114 -9.44 -35.12 8.59
N GLY A 115 -10.26 -34.81 9.62
CA GLY A 115 -9.82 -34.62 11.00
C GLY A 115 -9.03 -33.32 11.21
N HIS A 116 -9.08 -32.37 10.28
CA HIS A 116 -8.38 -31.06 10.36
C HIS A 116 -6.87 -31.17 10.55
N THR A 117 -6.25 -32.18 9.93
CA THR A 117 -4.81 -32.47 10.12
C THR A 117 -3.90 -31.62 9.25
N LEU A 118 -4.44 -31.00 8.19
CA LEU A 118 -3.71 -30.08 7.36
C LEU A 118 -3.81 -28.68 7.98
N VAL A 119 -2.77 -28.26 8.67
CA VAL A 119 -2.75 -27.01 9.44
C VAL A 119 -1.75 -26.05 8.83
N THR A 120 -2.22 -24.82 8.52
CA THR A 120 -1.37 -23.67 8.21
C THR A 120 -1.41 -22.72 9.40
N GLU A 121 -0.25 -22.27 9.87
CA GLU A 121 -0.15 -21.31 10.97
C GLU A 121 0.43 -19.99 10.48
N TYR A 122 -0.08 -18.88 11.06
CA TYR A 122 0.32 -17.51 10.76
C TYR A 122 0.76 -16.81 12.03
N ARG A 123 1.89 -16.08 11.98
CA ARG A 123 2.44 -15.35 13.12
C ARG A 123 2.57 -13.87 12.79
N TYR A 124 2.18 -13.03 13.72
CA TYR A 124 2.16 -11.58 13.57
C TYR A 124 3.04 -10.87 14.60
N ASP A 125 3.52 -9.69 14.25
CA ASP A 125 4.15 -8.77 15.21
C ASP A 125 3.11 -7.89 15.93
N CYS A 126 3.60 -7.00 16.81
CA CYS A 126 2.74 -6.08 17.56
C CYS A 126 2.04 -5.01 16.71
N GLN A 127 2.39 -4.89 15.42
CA GLN A 127 1.73 -4.02 14.44
C GLN A 127 0.79 -4.80 13.51
N HIS A 128 0.49 -6.07 13.86
CA HIS A 128 -0.38 -6.97 13.08
C HIS A 128 0.16 -7.29 11.67
N ARG A 129 1.49 -7.15 11.45
CA ARG A 129 2.13 -7.55 10.20
C ARG A 129 2.51 -9.02 10.26
N LEU A 130 2.24 -9.76 9.19
CA LEU A 130 2.59 -11.18 9.10
C LEU A 130 4.13 -11.34 9.09
N ILE A 131 4.69 -11.98 10.12
CA ILE A 131 6.14 -12.21 10.25
C ILE A 131 6.55 -13.64 9.98
N GLY A 132 5.61 -14.55 9.78
CA GLY A 132 5.93 -15.93 9.41
C GLY A 132 4.72 -16.80 9.21
N THR A 133 4.94 -17.88 8.44
CA THR A 133 3.96 -18.93 8.17
C THR A 133 4.60 -20.31 8.37
N THR A 134 3.79 -21.28 8.73
CA THR A 134 4.14 -22.71 8.74
C THR A 134 3.08 -23.47 7.97
N GLN A 135 3.48 -24.16 6.91
CA GLN A 135 2.59 -24.91 6.03
C GLN A 135 2.37 -26.35 6.54
N PRO A 136 1.31 -27.06 6.11
CA PRO A 136 1.04 -28.44 6.54
C PRO A 136 2.16 -29.44 6.23
N ASN A 137 2.96 -29.18 5.20
CA ASN A 137 4.12 -29.99 4.81
C ASN A 137 5.39 -29.67 5.64
N GLY A 138 5.30 -28.77 6.62
CA GLY A 138 6.40 -28.33 7.44
C GLY A 138 7.24 -27.19 6.85
N GLN A 139 6.96 -26.72 5.64
CA GLN A 139 7.63 -25.57 5.04
C GLN A 139 7.38 -24.32 5.87
N THR A 140 8.45 -23.55 6.11
CA THR A 140 8.38 -22.31 6.88
C THR A 140 8.79 -21.11 6.06
N ALA A 141 8.12 -20.00 6.31
CA ALA A 141 8.51 -18.71 5.79
C ALA A 141 8.60 -17.67 6.89
N SER A 142 9.50 -16.71 6.73
CA SER A 142 9.61 -15.55 7.61
C SER A 142 9.74 -14.26 6.80
N TYR A 143 9.15 -13.17 7.33
CA TYR A 143 9.05 -11.89 6.65
C TYR A 143 9.62 -10.79 7.54
N ARG A 144 10.38 -9.85 6.95
CA ARG A 144 10.96 -8.71 7.66
C ARG A 144 10.49 -7.41 7.00
N TYR A 145 10.31 -6.40 7.83
CA TYR A 145 9.78 -5.10 7.43
C TYR A 145 10.71 -3.96 7.84
N ASP A 146 10.71 -2.90 7.06
CA ASP A 146 11.33 -1.64 7.45
C ASP A 146 10.43 -0.85 8.43
N PRO A 147 10.89 0.29 8.96
CA PRO A 147 10.10 1.15 9.85
C PRO A 147 8.81 1.69 9.23
N PHE A 148 8.72 1.75 7.90
CA PHE A 148 7.53 2.17 7.17
C PHE A 148 6.54 1.02 6.90
N GLY A 149 6.84 -0.19 7.42
CA GLY A 149 6.02 -1.38 7.25
C GLY A 149 6.10 -1.99 5.84
N ARG A 150 7.10 -1.64 5.00
CA ARG A 150 7.34 -2.28 3.72
C ARG A 150 8.16 -3.55 3.93
N ARG A 151 7.74 -4.64 3.32
CA ARG A 151 8.45 -5.91 3.40
C ARG A 151 9.79 -5.81 2.68
N ILE A 152 10.90 -5.87 3.41
CA ILE A 152 12.26 -5.78 2.86
C ILE A 152 12.89 -7.14 2.59
N SER A 153 12.39 -8.22 3.21
CA SER A 153 12.84 -9.57 2.86
C SER A 153 11.79 -10.62 3.20
N LYS A 154 11.86 -11.74 2.48
CA LYS A 154 11.26 -13.01 2.85
C LYS A 154 12.31 -14.11 2.81
N THR A 155 12.24 -15.04 3.77
CA THR A 155 13.10 -16.23 3.81
C THR A 155 12.21 -17.45 3.85
N VAL A 156 12.36 -18.34 2.87
CA VAL A 156 11.62 -19.59 2.73
C VAL A 156 12.62 -20.72 2.78
N ASP A 157 12.50 -21.62 3.77
CA ASP A 157 13.42 -22.76 3.97
C ASP A 157 14.90 -22.37 3.91
N GLY A 158 15.23 -21.19 4.49
CA GLY A 158 16.61 -20.67 4.55
C GLY A 158 17.06 -19.85 3.33
N ILE A 159 16.28 -19.79 2.26
CA ILE A 159 16.60 -18.99 1.07
C ILE A 159 15.90 -17.63 1.17
N THR A 160 16.68 -16.55 1.07
CA THR A 160 16.19 -15.18 1.23
C THR A 160 15.99 -14.49 -0.12
N THR A 161 14.84 -13.80 -0.25
CA THR A 161 14.58 -12.80 -1.28
C THR A 161 14.53 -11.43 -0.62
N GLU A 162 15.26 -10.47 -1.14
CA GLU A 162 15.27 -9.07 -0.69
C GLU A 162 14.42 -8.21 -1.62
N PHE A 163 13.75 -7.18 -1.06
CA PHE A 163 12.82 -6.31 -1.78
C PHE A 163 13.22 -4.84 -1.65
N PHE A 164 13.15 -4.11 -2.76
CA PHE A 164 13.52 -2.70 -2.85
C PHE A 164 12.32 -1.86 -3.27
N TRP A 165 12.13 -0.73 -2.58
CA TRP A 165 10.93 0.10 -2.66
C TRP A 165 11.23 1.54 -3.05
N GLN A 166 10.34 2.13 -3.83
CA GLN A 166 10.25 3.56 -4.04
C GLN A 166 8.87 4.04 -3.55
N GLY A 167 8.83 4.75 -2.41
CA GLY A 167 7.55 4.99 -1.73
C GLY A 167 6.87 3.69 -1.37
N ASP A 168 5.62 3.50 -1.82
CA ASP A 168 4.85 2.28 -1.64
C ASP A 168 4.89 1.33 -2.85
N THR A 169 5.71 1.62 -3.86
CA THR A 169 5.86 0.79 -5.05
C THR A 169 7.08 -0.12 -4.93
N LEU A 170 6.90 -1.43 -5.14
CA LEU A 170 7.98 -2.41 -5.21
C LEU A 170 8.71 -2.25 -6.56
N ILE A 171 9.98 -1.81 -6.54
CA ILE A 171 10.74 -1.53 -7.77
C ILE A 171 11.75 -2.62 -8.13
N ALA A 172 12.17 -3.44 -7.18
CA ALA A 172 13.11 -4.52 -7.46
C ALA A 172 13.07 -5.62 -6.40
N GLU A 173 13.58 -6.80 -6.79
CA GLU A 173 13.87 -7.90 -5.88
C GLU A 173 15.19 -8.58 -6.24
N HIS A 174 15.82 -9.17 -5.22
CA HIS A 174 17.03 -9.95 -5.35
C HIS A 174 16.84 -11.32 -4.70
N HIS A 175 17.05 -12.40 -5.45
CA HIS A 175 16.93 -13.77 -4.99
C HIS A 175 18.13 -14.59 -5.47
N ALA A 176 18.99 -15.01 -4.57
CA ALA A 176 20.26 -15.69 -4.88
C ALA A 176 21.12 -14.86 -5.84
N ASN A 177 21.27 -15.28 -7.10
CA ASN A 177 22.00 -14.55 -8.15
C ASN A 177 21.08 -13.92 -9.19
N ARG A 178 19.75 -13.97 -8.99
CA ARG A 178 18.75 -13.39 -9.88
C ARG A 178 18.34 -12.03 -9.36
N HIS A 179 18.35 -11.04 -10.24
CA HIS A 179 17.89 -9.68 -9.99
C HIS A 179 16.71 -9.39 -10.89
N ARG A 180 15.66 -8.80 -10.34
CA ARG A 180 14.49 -8.31 -11.06
C ARG A 180 14.26 -6.85 -10.75
N SER A 181 13.92 -6.06 -11.77
CA SER A 181 13.45 -4.69 -11.61
C SER A 181 12.14 -4.52 -12.34
N TYR A 182 11.22 -3.81 -11.72
CA TYR A 182 9.88 -3.55 -12.21
C TYR A 182 9.75 -2.08 -12.57
N LEU A 183 9.44 -1.80 -13.83
CA LEU A 183 9.15 -0.45 -14.31
C LEU A 183 7.63 -0.30 -14.42
N TYR A 184 7.12 0.79 -13.88
CA TYR A 184 5.68 1.07 -13.84
C TYR A 184 5.33 2.30 -14.66
N GLU A 185 4.08 2.39 -15.07
CA GLU A 185 3.51 3.64 -15.58
C GLU A 185 3.62 4.72 -14.48
N PRO A 186 4.09 5.94 -14.82
CA PRO A 186 4.36 6.97 -13.82
C PRO A 186 3.16 7.25 -12.89
N ASN A 187 3.41 7.26 -11.58
CA ASN A 187 2.41 7.50 -10.53
C ASN A 187 1.26 6.48 -10.50
N THR A 188 1.50 5.25 -10.93
CA THR A 188 0.53 4.15 -10.86
C THR A 188 1.19 2.89 -10.30
N PHE A 189 0.38 1.84 -10.06
CA PHE A 189 0.84 0.48 -9.77
C PHE A 189 0.76 -0.45 -11.00
N ARG A 190 0.63 0.11 -12.20
CA ARG A 190 0.52 -0.64 -13.46
C ARG A 190 1.92 -0.96 -13.99
N PRO A 191 2.36 -2.24 -13.97
CA PRO A 191 3.69 -2.60 -14.45
C PRO A 191 3.77 -2.53 -15.98
N LEU A 192 4.86 -2.00 -16.51
CA LEU A 192 5.15 -1.90 -17.95
C LEU A 192 6.21 -2.92 -18.39
N VAL A 193 7.30 -3.01 -17.63
CA VAL A 193 8.44 -3.84 -18.00
C VAL A 193 9.01 -4.55 -16.77
N LEU A 194 9.32 -5.83 -16.95
CA LEU A 194 10.17 -6.62 -16.06
C LEU A 194 11.57 -6.68 -16.68
N LEU A 195 12.58 -6.23 -15.96
CA LEU A 195 13.97 -6.48 -16.26
C LEU A 195 14.45 -7.63 -15.37
N GLU A 196 14.91 -8.73 -15.98
CA GLU A 196 15.44 -9.88 -15.25
C GLU A 196 16.89 -10.15 -15.67
N GLY A 197 17.78 -10.31 -14.68
CA GLY A 197 19.20 -10.58 -14.90
C GLY A 197 19.78 -11.59 -13.94
N PHE A 198 20.82 -12.28 -14.40
CA PHE A 198 21.65 -13.20 -13.62
C PHE A 198 23.08 -12.65 -13.57
N GLY A 199 23.38 -11.87 -12.49
CA GLY A 199 24.64 -11.15 -12.37
C GLY A 199 24.66 -9.83 -13.18
N PRO A 200 25.83 -9.13 -13.26
CA PRO A 200 25.89 -7.74 -13.70
C PRO A 200 25.81 -7.51 -15.22
N LYS A 201 25.83 -8.54 -16.05
CA LYS A 201 26.01 -8.40 -17.51
C LYS A 201 24.87 -8.91 -18.38
N GLU A 202 23.96 -9.69 -17.86
CA GLU A 202 22.88 -10.30 -18.65
C GLU A 202 21.52 -9.85 -18.11
N THR A 203 20.91 -8.88 -18.77
CA THR A 203 19.56 -8.43 -18.46
C THR A 203 18.65 -8.65 -19.66
N LYS A 204 17.51 -9.30 -19.44
CA LYS A 204 16.44 -9.48 -20.42
C LYS A 204 15.25 -8.61 -20.03
N ALA A 205 14.62 -8.00 -21.01
CA ALA A 205 13.42 -7.21 -20.83
C ALA A 205 12.19 -8.00 -21.27
N TYR A 206 11.14 -7.93 -20.46
CA TYR A 206 9.84 -8.51 -20.77
C TYR A 206 8.76 -7.45 -20.57
N HIS A 207 7.85 -7.34 -21.54
CA HIS A 207 6.78 -6.34 -21.53
C HIS A 207 5.50 -6.92 -20.93
N TYR A 208 4.92 -6.24 -19.96
CA TYR A 208 3.63 -6.61 -19.39
C TYR A 208 2.49 -6.28 -20.35
N GLN A 209 1.67 -7.27 -20.64
CA GLN A 209 0.41 -7.10 -21.31
C GLN A 209 -0.70 -7.17 -20.25
N LEU A 210 -1.30 -6.02 -19.96
CA LEU A 210 -2.24 -5.86 -18.86
C LEU A 210 -3.68 -5.94 -19.37
N ASP A 211 -4.62 -6.28 -18.47
CA ASP A 211 -6.03 -6.04 -18.69
C ASP A 211 -6.43 -4.59 -18.41
N HIS A 212 -7.74 -4.30 -18.44
CA HIS A 212 -8.28 -2.97 -18.16
C HIS A 212 -7.99 -2.48 -16.74
N LEU A 213 -7.85 -3.38 -15.75
CA LEU A 213 -7.50 -3.06 -14.35
C LEU A 213 -5.98 -2.99 -14.09
N GLY A 214 -5.13 -3.22 -15.10
CA GLY A 214 -3.70 -3.25 -14.90
C GLY A 214 -3.16 -4.56 -14.35
N THR A 215 -3.95 -5.64 -14.41
CA THR A 215 -3.51 -6.98 -14.01
C THR A 215 -2.68 -7.62 -15.12
N PRO A 216 -1.49 -8.16 -14.83
CA PRO A 216 -0.68 -8.89 -15.81
C PRO A 216 -1.43 -10.10 -16.37
N GLN A 217 -1.63 -10.11 -17.67
CA GLN A 217 -2.26 -11.23 -18.39
C GLN A 217 -1.23 -12.06 -19.14
N GLU A 218 -0.23 -11.40 -19.75
CA GLU A 218 0.93 -11.99 -20.39
C GLU A 218 2.19 -11.19 -20.11
N LEU A 219 3.35 -11.85 -20.29
CA LEU A 219 4.65 -11.23 -20.49
C LEU A 219 5.17 -11.62 -21.87
N THR A 220 5.60 -10.63 -22.65
CA THR A 220 6.21 -10.82 -23.96
C THR A 220 7.68 -10.44 -23.92
N ALA A 221 8.53 -11.25 -24.54
CA ALA A 221 9.92 -10.91 -24.80
C ALA A 221 10.02 -9.83 -25.88
N THR A 222 11.20 -9.27 -26.10
CA THR A 222 11.45 -8.19 -27.07
C THR A 222 11.24 -8.60 -28.54
N ASP A 223 11.28 -9.90 -28.82
CA ASP A 223 10.99 -10.48 -30.14
C ASP A 223 9.50 -10.80 -30.37
N GLY A 224 8.64 -10.51 -29.37
CA GLY A 224 7.20 -10.76 -29.41
C GLY A 224 6.79 -12.13 -28.86
N GLU A 225 7.74 -13.00 -28.47
CA GLU A 225 7.40 -14.27 -27.87
C GLU A 225 6.66 -14.09 -26.54
N ILE A 226 5.54 -14.80 -26.37
CA ILE A 226 4.83 -14.83 -25.07
C ILE A 226 5.57 -15.85 -24.18
N VAL A 227 6.20 -15.35 -23.11
CA VAL A 227 6.99 -16.16 -22.17
C VAL A 227 6.27 -16.51 -20.88
N TRP A 228 5.18 -15.80 -20.59
CA TRP A 228 4.28 -16.08 -19.48
C TRP A 228 2.84 -15.70 -19.85
N SER A 229 1.85 -16.54 -19.50
CA SER A 229 0.43 -16.28 -19.74
C SER A 229 -0.42 -17.06 -18.72
N ALA A 230 -1.37 -16.39 -18.09
CA ALA A 230 -2.22 -16.99 -17.05
C ALA A 230 -3.70 -16.67 -17.24
N HIS A 231 -4.57 -17.59 -16.77
CA HIS A 231 -5.99 -17.36 -16.54
C HIS A 231 -6.25 -17.07 -15.08
N TYR A 232 -7.11 -16.11 -14.82
CA TYR A 232 -7.49 -15.72 -13.46
C TYR A 232 -8.93 -16.05 -13.15
N ARG A 233 -9.18 -16.48 -11.91
CA ARG A 233 -10.48 -16.40 -11.28
C ARG A 233 -10.82 -14.94 -10.96
N ALA A 234 -12.10 -14.66 -10.77
CA ALA A 234 -12.56 -13.28 -10.57
C ALA A 234 -11.89 -12.54 -9.40
N TYR A 235 -11.53 -13.26 -8.33
CA TYR A 235 -10.84 -12.70 -7.16
C TYR A 235 -9.31 -12.84 -7.19
N GLY A 236 -8.71 -13.08 -8.38
CA GLY A 236 -7.28 -12.94 -8.61
C GLY A 236 -6.44 -14.19 -8.37
N GLU A 237 -7.05 -15.33 -8.04
CA GLU A 237 -6.38 -16.63 -8.09
C GLU A 237 -6.05 -16.99 -9.55
N ILE A 238 -4.84 -17.50 -9.81
CA ILE A 238 -4.54 -18.09 -11.13
C ILE A 238 -5.18 -19.48 -11.20
N SER A 239 -6.21 -19.63 -12.05
CA SER A 239 -6.87 -20.92 -12.30
C SER A 239 -5.99 -21.83 -13.15
N ARG A 240 -5.26 -21.25 -14.12
CA ARG A 240 -4.37 -22.00 -15.03
C ARG A 240 -3.23 -21.13 -15.53
N LEU A 241 -2.05 -21.71 -15.61
CA LEU A 241 -0.87 -21.13 -16.27
C LEU A 241 -0.72 -21.76 -17.65
N ASP A 242 -0.99 -21.00 -18.72
CA ASP A 242 -0.85 -21.49 -20.09
C ASP A 242 0.61 -21.55 -20.54
N ILE A 243 1.40 -20.55 -20.17
CA ILE A 243 2.82 -20.42 -20.51
C ILE A 243 3.55 -19.96 -19.24
N GLY A 244 4.60 -20.66 -18.87
CA GLY A 244 5.39 -20.38 -17.67
C GLY A 244 6.89 -20.58 -17.94
N LYS A 245 7.46 -19.94 -18.99
CA LYS A 245 8.90 -19.99 -19.26
C LYS A 245 9.70 -19.15 -18.25
N ILE A 246 9.06 -18.16 -17.65
CA ILE A 246 9.57 -17.35 -16.56
C ILE A 246 8.51 -17.24 -15.46
N ASP A 247 8.92 -16.91 -14.23
CA ASP A 247 8.00 -16.64 -13.14
C ASP A 247 7.51 -15.19 -13.19
N ASN A 248 6.26 -14.96 -12.84
CA ASN A 248 5.72 -13.64 -12.62
C ASN A 248 5.02 -13.59 -11.26
N PRO A 249 5.53 -12.86 -10.26
CA PRO A 249 4.90 -12.74 -8.96
C PRO A 249 3.83 -11.64 -8.88
N LEU A 250 3.78 -10.70 -9.84
CA LEU A 250 2.78 -9.62 -9.79
C LEU A 250 1.38 -10.15 -10.10
N ARG A 251 0.38 -9.64 -9.36
CA ARG A 251 -1.04 -10.00 -9.45
C ARG A 251 -1.88 -8.75 -9.70
N PHE A 252 -2.97 -8.53 -8.97
CA PHE A 252 -3.67 -7.26 -9.01
C PHE A 252 -2.72 -6.11 -8.64
N GLN A 253 -3.06 -4.88 -9.01
CA GLN A 253 -2.22 -3.72 -8.70
C GLN A 253 -1.79 -3.72 -7.22
N GLY A 254 -0.48 -3.57 -6.99
CA GLY A 254 0.14 -3.59 -5.66
C GLY A 254 0.32 -4.97 -5.02
N GLN A 255 -0.13 -6.06 -5.65
CA GLN A 255 -0.03 -7.41 -5.12
C GLN A 255 1.19 -8.17 -5.63
N TYR A 256 1.86 -8.87 -4.71
CA TYR A 256 2.98 -9.77 -4.96
C TYR A 256 2.63 -11.17 -4.44
N PHE A 257 2.63 -12.16 -5.31
CA PHE A 257 2.32 -13.55 -4.98
C PHE A 257 3.48 -14.24 -4.25
N ASP A 258 3.17 -14.82 -3.11
CA ASP A 258 4.07 -15.64 -2.31
C ASP A 258 3.73 -17.12 -2.52
N GLN A 259 4.54 -17.78 -3.33
CA GLN A 259 4.32 -19.18 -3.75
C GLN A 259 4.27 -20.14 -2.55
N GLU A 260 5.06 -19.89 -1.52
CA GLU A 260 5.15 -20.70 -0.31
C GLU A 260 3.86 -20.73 0.51
N SER A 261 3.07 -19.65 0.45
CA SER A 261 1.84 -19.52 1.24
C SER A 261 0.56 -19.50 0.41
N GLY A 262 0.68 -19.27 -0.91
CA GLY A 262 -0.47 -19.04 -1.78
C GLY A 262 -1.12 -17.65 -1.60
N LEU A 263 -0.55 -16.81 -0.74
CA LEU A 263 -1.08 -15.48 -0.43
C LEU A 263 -0.48 -14.42 -1.36
N HIS A 264 -1.18 -13.27 -1.44
CA HIS A 264 -0.64 -12.07 -2.07
C HIS A 264 -0.25 -11.05 -0.99
N TYR A 265 1.04 -10.68 -0.92
CA TYR A 265 1.47 -9.53 -0.13
C TYR A 265 0.95 -8.26 -0.81
N ASN A 266 0.14 -7.49 -0.13
CA ASN A 266 -0.50 -6.27 -0.61
C ASN A 266 -0.19 -5.09 0.30
N ARG A 267 1.07 -4.69 0.33
CA ARG A 267 1.67 -3.58 1.08
C ARG A 267 1.38 -3.60 2.60
N HIS A 268 0.17 -3.30 3.04
CA HIS A 268 -0.21 -3.26 4.45
C HIS A 268 -0.86 -4.55 4.97
N ARG A 269 -1.38 -5.39 4.08
CA ARG A 269 -2.07 -6.63 4.42
C ARG A 269 -1.64 -7.79 3.52
N TYR A 270 -2.01 -8.99 3.91
CA TYR A 270 -1.95 -10.18 3.07
C TYR A 270 -3.34 -10.55 2.60
N TYR A 271 -3.47 -10.72 1.32
CA TYR A 271 -4.70 -11.11 0.64
C TYR A 271 -4.68 -12.60 0.32
N ASN A 272 -5.78 -13.29 0.61
CA ASN A 272 -5.98 -14.68 0.21
C ASN A 272 -6.91 -14.71 -1.01
N PRO A 273 -6.39 -14.98 -2.23
CA PRO A 273 -7.19 -14.98 -3.46
C PRO A 273 -8.18 -16.13 -3.53
N ASP A 274 -7.94 -17.25 -2.82
CA ASP A 274 -8.81 -18.41 -2.76
C ASP A 274 -10.16 -18.10 -2.09
N VAL A 275 -10.16 -17.21 -1.13
CA VAL A 275 -11.37 -16.79 -0.40
C VAL A 275 -11.76 -15.32 -0.64
N GLY A 276 -10.98 -14.58 -1.44
CA GLY A 276 -11.26 -13.20 -1.82
C GLY A 276 -11.20 -12.19 -0.67
N ARG A 277 -10.34 -12.41 0.35
CA ARG A 277 -10.31 -11.64 1.60
C ARG A 277 -8.90 -11.38 2.10
N TYR A 278 -8.77 -10.34 2.94
CA TYR A 278 -7.58 -10.12 3.75
C TYR A 278 -7.55 -11.02 5.00
N LEU A 279 -6.33 -11.34 5.48
CA LEU A 279 -6.12 -12.18 6.67
C LEU A 279 -6.31 -11.39 7.97
N THR A 280 -6.14 -10.08 7.91
CA THR A 280 -6.19 -9.18 9.07
C THR A 280 -7.21 -8.07 8.86
N PRO A 281 -7.76 -7.49 9.95
CA PRO A 281 -8.62 -6.33 9.84
C PRO A 281 -7.89 -5.16 9.19
N ASP A 282 -8.66 -4.26 8.58
CA ASP A 282 -8.13 -3.06 7.96
C ASP A 282 -7.46 -2.16 9.01
N PRO A 283 -6.17 -1.78 8.84
CA PRO A 283 -5.48 -0.89 9.76
C PRO A 283 -6.08 0.52 9.80
N VAL A 284 -6.74 0.99 8.72
CA VAL A 284 -7.46 2.27 8.70
C VAL A 284 -8.89 2.16 9.24
N LYS A 285 -9.28 0.96 9.70
CA LYS A 285 -10.58 0.69 10.35
C LYS A 285 -11.76 1.07 9.45
N LEU A 286 -12.73 1.87 9.98
CA LEU A 286 -13.93 2.26 9.23
C LEU A 286 -13.64 3.17 8.02
N ALA A 287 -12.48 3.79 7.93
CA ALA A 287 -12.07 4.55 6.75
C ALA A 287 -11.87 3.64 5.52
N GLY A 288 -11.50 2.36 5.72
CA GLY A 288 -11.41 1.34 4.68
C GLY A 288 -12.73 0.67 4.33
N GLY A 289 -13.83 1.00 5.02
CA GLY A 289 -15.16 0.42 4.81
C GLY A 289 -15.72 -0.28 6.06
N ILE A 290 -16.97 -0.71 5.97
CA ILE A 290 -17.68 -1.39 7.08
C ILE A 290 -17.14 -2.80 7.31
N ASN A 291 -16.72 -3.48 6.25
CA ASN A 291 -16.16 -4.83 6.32
C ASN A 291 -14.63 -4.77 6.32
N ALA A 292 -14.03 -4.91 7.49
CA ALA A 292 -12.59 -4.80 7.69
C ALA A 292 -11.73 -5.84 6.96
N TYR A 293 -12.33 -6.91 6.39
CA TYR A 293 -11.59 -7.98 5.69
C TYR A 293 -11.83 -7.98 4.18
N GLN A 294 -12.71 -7.14 3.69
CA GLN A 294 -13.05 -7.07 2.27
C GLN A 294 -11.86 -6.54 1.45
N TYR A 295 -11.63 -7.14 0.26
CA TYR A 295 -10.69 -6.60 -0.72
C TYR A 295 -11.33 -5.39 -1.40
N VAL A 296 -12.32 -5.63 -2.25
CA VAL A 296 -13.08 -4.58 -2.95
C VAL A 296 -14.53 -5.04 -3.16
N PRO A 297 -15.48 -4.12 -3.36
CA PRO A 297 -16.87 -4.47 -3.65
C PRO A 297 -17.05 -5.24 -4.98
N ASN A 298 -16.23 -4.91 -5.98
CA ASN A 298 -16.28 -5.47 -7.32
C ASN A 298 -14.86 -5.66 -7.89
N PRO A 299 -14.31 -6.90 -7.93
CA PRO A 299 -12.94 -7.17 -8.36
C PRO A 299 -12.70 -7.00 -9.87
N THR A 300 -13.76 -6.81 -10.66
CA THR A 300 -13.68 -6.55 -12.11
C THR A 300 -13.77 -5.06 -12.46
N GLY A 301 -13.85 -4.17 -11.46
CA GLY A 301 -13.94 -2.73 -11.67
C GLY A 301 -13.19 -1.90 -10.62
N TRP A 302 -12.69 -2.55 -9.57
CA TRP A 302 -12.03 -1.92 -8.44
C TRP A 302 -10.74 -2.62 -8.10
N VAL A 303 -9.75 -1.87 -7.60
CA VAL A 303 -8.46 -2.37 -7.10
C VAL A 303 -8.14 -1.75 -5.75
N ASP A 304 -7.32 -2.44 -4.94
CA ASP A 304 -6.79 -1.93 -3.66
C ASP A 304 -5.28 -2.15 -3.62
N PRO A 305 -4.47 -1.25 -4.20
CA PRO A 305 -3.04 -1.47 -4.36
C PRO A 305 -2.26 -1.44 -3.05
N LEU A 306 -2.82 -0.85 -1.99
CA LEU A 306 -2.15 -0.72 -0.70
C LEU A 306 -2.68 -1.69 0.36
N GLY A 307 -3.80 -2.35 0.11
CA GLY A 307 -4.46 -3.14 1.13
C GLY A 307 -5.12 -2.28 2.22
N LEU A 308 -5.67 -1.11 1.87
CA LEU A 308 -6.28 -0.15 2.79
C LEU A 308 -7.67 0.29 2.33
N ASN A 309 -7.84 0.57 1.04
CA ASN A 309 -9.09 1.09 0.50
C ASN A 309 -9.14 0.87 -1.01
N GLY A 310 -10.22 0.27 -1.48
CA GLY A 310 -10.44 0.07 -2.91
C GLY A 310 -10.78 1.37 -3.64
N CYS A 311 -10.32 1.49 -4.88
CA CYS A 311 -10.69 2.57 -5.78
C CYS A 311 -11.16 2.04 -7.14
N PRO A 312 -12.11 2.71 -7.83
CA PRO A 312 -12.44 2.42 -9.22
C PRO A 312 -11.24 2.75 -10.12
N ASP A 313 -10.88 1.84 -11.04
CA ASP A 313 -9.68 2.00 -11.88
C ASP A 313 -9.92 2.84 -13.15
N GLU A 314 -10.78 3.83 -13.12
CA GLU A 314 -10.96 4.73 -14.27
C GLU A 314 -9.80 5.74 -14.45
N LYS A 315 -8.96 5.95 -13.43
CA LYS A 315 -7.83 6.93 -13.45
C LYS A 315 -6.55 6.40 -12.82
N GLY A 316 -6.46 5.11 -12.52
CA GLY A 316 -5.35 4.48 -11.80
C GLY A 316 -5.32 4.92 -10.32
N CYS A 317 -5.28 3.95 -9.41
CA CYS A 317 -4.95 4.24 -8.01
C CYS A 317 -3.53 4.82 -7.97
N LYS A 318 -3.40 6.07 -7.56
CA LYS A 318 -2.07 6.67 -7.42
C LYS A 318 -1.40 6.09 -6.18
N PRO A 319 -0.10 5.76 -6.23
CA PRO A 319 0.68 5.54 -5.03
C PRO A 319 0.50 6.77 -4.14
N SER A 320 0.02 6.59 -2.92
CA SER A 320 -0.20 7.72 -2.04
C SER A 320 1.13 8.41 -1.74
N SER A 321 1.29 9.63 -2.20
CA SER A 321 2.15 10.58 -1.53
C SER A 321 1.41 10.98 -0.24
N GLY A 322 1.44 10.13 0.81
CA GLY A 322 0.82 10.39 2.11
C GLY A 322 -0.71 10.64 2.07
N PHE A 323 -1.43 10.02 2.96
CA PHE A 323 -2.88 10.10 3.26
C PHE A 323 -3.65 11.23 2.55
N GLN A 324 -4.60 10.87 1.66
CA GLN A 324 -5.66 11.77 1.22
C GLN A 324 -7.00 11.37 1.85
N GLU A 325 -7.63 12.32 2.51
CA GLU A 325 -9.01 12.22 3.02
C GLU A 325 -10.07 12.18 1.89
N PRO A 326 -11.30 11.68 2.16
CA PRO A 326 -12.36 11.54 1.15
C PRO A 326 -12.87 12.91 0.66
N SER A 327 -12.80 13.14 -0.66
CA SER A 327 -13.32 14.34 -1.31
C SER A 327 -14.84 14.36 -1.34
N ALA A 328 -15.46 15.31 -0.63
CA ALA A 328 -16.84 15.72 -0.89
C ALA A 328 -16.87 16.62 -2.14
N GLN A 329 -17.57 16.19 -3.18
CA GLN A 329 -17.80 17.02 -4.37
C GLN A 329 -18.78 18.15 -4.06
N ALA A 330 -18.33 19.39 -4.10
CA ALA A 330 -19.15 20.57 -4.26
C ALA A 330 -18.63 21.40 -5.45
N SER A 331 -19.51 21.65 -6.39
CA SER A 331 -19.30 22.47 -7.59
C SER A 331 -18.92 23.92 -7.23
N ILE A 332 -17.80 24.44 -7.78
CA ILE A 332 -17.39 25.84 -7.57
C ILE A 332 -17.26 26.56 -8.91
N LYS A 333 -17.94 27.72 -8.96
CA LYS A 333 -17.82 28.76 -9.98
C LYS A 333 -16.48 29.48 -9.81
N LYS A 334 -15.84 29.84 -10.95
CA LYS A 334 -14.62 30.67 -10.99
C LYS A 334 -14.84 32.03 -10.35
N SER A 335 -14.00 32.43 -9.42
CA SER A 335 -13.73 33.80 -9.01
C SER A 335 -12.25 33.98 -8.71
N GLU A 336 -11.77 35.22 -8.78
CA GLU A 336 -10.38 35.70 -8.78
C GLU A 336 -9.48 35.27 -7.61
N PRO A 337 -8.13 35.43 -7.72
CA PRO A 337 -7.18 34.83 -6.80
C PRO A 337 -7.14 35.56 -5.45
N ASP A 338 -7.45 34.83 -4.41
CA ASP A 338 -7.25 35.23 -3.02
C ASP A 338 -5.82 34.91 -2.53
N PRO A 339 -5.33 35.59 -1.49
CA PRO A 339 -3.97 35.46 -0.97
C PRO A 339 -3.68 34.07 -0.37
N PRO A 340 -2.41 33.69 -0.19
CA PRO A 340 -2.02 32.33 0.13
C PRO A 340 -2.60 31.83 1.46
N ILE A 341 -3.52 30.87 1.37
CA ILE A 341 -4.07 30.15 2.52
C ILE A 341 -3.19 28.93 2.79
N SER A 342 -2.67 28.85 4.01
CA SER A 342 -1.98 27.66 4.51
C SER A 342 -2.94 26.48 4.60
N ASN A 343 -2.93 25.58 3.61
CA ASN A 343 -3.60 24.28 3.72
C ASN A 343 -2.75 23.36 4.59
N ARG A 344 -3.05 23.32 5.89
CA ARG A 344 -2.51 22.32 6.81
C ARG A 344 -3.63 21.73 7.65
N ASP A 345 -3.98 20.50 7.30
CA ASP A 345 -4.73 19.58 8.18
C ASP A 345 -3.78 18.74 9.06
N GLU A 346 -2.55 19.24 9.32
CA GLU A 346 -1.63 18.62 10.27
C GLU A 346 -1.84 19.26 11.65
N GLU A 347 -2.52 18.53 12.52
CA GLU A 347 -2.89 18.95 13.86
C GLU A 347 -1.68 19.24 14.76
N TYR A 348 -0.47 18.74 14.42
CA TYR A 348 0.72 18.79 15.27
C TYR A 348 2.02 19.01 14.48
N LEU A 349 2.96 19.74 15.14
CA LEU A 349 4.36 19.85 14.72
C LEU A 349 5.27 19.17 15.75
N PHE A 350 6.42 18.69 15.30
CA PHE A 350 7.40 17.99 16.14
C PHE A 350 8.73 18.72 16.14
N ARG A 351 9.33 18.87 17.35
CA ARG A 351 10.67 19.40 17.53
C ARG A 351 11.50 18.46 18.38
N GLY A 352 12.70 18.13 17.90
CA GLY A 352 13.71 17.44 18.69
C GLY A 352 14.57 18.43 19.45
N ASP A 353 14.73 18.24 20.77
CA ASP A 353 15.61 19.09 21.59
C ASP A 353 16.21 18.30 22.76
N LYS A 354 17.31 18.80 23.33
CA LYS A 354 17.98 18.20 24.50
C LYS A 354 17.57 18.85 25.82
N THR A 355 16.96 20.04 25.76
CA THR A 355 16.50 20.78 26.91
C THR A 355 15.43 19.99 27.67
N PRO A 356 15.51 19.85 28.99
CA PRO A 356 14.54 19.09 29.75
C PRO A 356 13.13 19.67 29.75
N PRO A 357 12.06 18.85 29.83
CA PRO A 357 10.68 19.29 29.75
C PRO A 357 10.29 20.36 30.79
N ASN A 358 10.79 20.29 32.00
CA ASN A 358 10.51 21.27 33.05
C ASN A 358 10.99 22.70 32.70
N GLU A 359 12.02 22.80 31.90
CA GLU A 359 12.52 24.08 31.41
C GLU A 359 11.74 24.57 30.21
N VAL A 360 11.51 23.68 29.22
CA VAL A 360 10.76 24.01 27.99
C VAL A 360 9.28 24.33 28.30
N PHE A 361 8.65 23.59 29.21
CA PHE A 361 7.26 23.87 29.60
C PHE A 361 7.09 25.20 30.36
N LYS A 362 8.17 25.73 30.94
CA LYS A 362 8.16 27.03 31.59
C LYS A 362 8.46 28.18 30.64
N ASN A 363 9.42 28.00 29.72
CA ASN A 363 10.02 29.09 28.95
C ASN A 363 9.62 29.09 27.46
N GLY A 364 9.09 27.95 26.95
CA GLY A 364 8.89 27.72 25.52
C GLY A 364 10.20 27.53 24.76
N PHE A 365 10.13 27.66 23.43
CA PHE A 365 11.31 27.75 22.58
C PHE A 365 11.49 29.18 22.07
N LYS A 366 12.73 29.61 21.88
CA LYS A 366 13.11 30.92 21.32
C LYS A 366 14.09 30.73 20.18
N SER A 367 14.01 31.58 19.17
CA SER A 367 15.02 31.70 18.12
C SER A 367 16.39 32.06 18.70
N LYS A 368 17.45 31.77 17.97
CA LYS A 368 18.84 32.00 18.44
C LYS A 368 19.46 33.30 17.94
N GLY A 369 18.84 33.97 16.97
CA GLY A 369 19.33 35.18 16.35
C GLY A 369 18.26 35.98 15.62
N ASP A 370 18.68 36.90 14.78
CA ASP A 370 17.83 37.90 14.13
C ASP A 370 17.83 37.80 12.59
N SER A 371 18.47 36.75 12.01
CA SER A 371 18.51 36.58 10.55
C SER A 371 17.13 36.14 10.05
N GLU A 372 16.58 36.91 9.13
CA GLU A 372 15.28 36.65 8.47
C GLU A 372 15.43 35.87 7.15
N ASP A 373 16.63 35.41 6.82
CA ASP A 373 16.87 34.62 5.61
C ASP A 373 16.45 33.17 5.79
N LEU A 374 15.35 32.82 5.15
CA LEU A 374 14.73 31.49 5.27
C LEU A 374 15.59 30.39 4.62
N TYR A 375 16.32 30.71 3.55
CA TYR A 375 17.23 29.76 2.90
C TYR A 375 18.44 29.46 3.79
N LEU A 376 19.09 30.49 4.37
CA LEU A 376 20.19 30.29 5.31
C LEU A 376 19.74 29.55 6.56
N HIS A 377 18.51 29.81 7.06
CA HIS A 377 17.94 29.06 8.16
C HIS A 377 17.83 27.55 7.82
N ALA A 378 17.34 27.21 6.63
CA ALA A 378 17.18 25.82 6.21
C ALA A 378 18.52 25.10 5.96
N VAL A 379 19.58 25.83 5.57
CA VAL A 379 20.94 25.27 5.39
C VAL A 379 21.63 25.07 6.75
N ASP A 380 21.69 26.10 7.56
CA ASP A 380 22.24 26.08 8.92
C ASP A 380 21.64 27.19 9.78
N SER A 381 20.73 26.82 10.68
CA SER A 381 20.07 27.79 11.57
C SER A 381 20.99 28.43 12.62
N ALA A 382 22.27 28.06 12.69
CA ALA A 382 23.23 28.51 13.68
C ALA A 382 24.22 29.54 13.12
N ASP A 383 24.44 29.59 11.79
CA ASP A 383 25.42 30.52 11.20
C ASP A 383 24.93 31.11 9.85
N PRO A 384 24.48 32.39 9.80
CA PRO A 384 24.21 33.28 10.96
C PRO A 384 23.03 32.78 11.81
N PRO A 385 23.02 33.07 13.13
CA PRO A 385 21.92 32.67 13.99
C PRO A 385 20.59 33.24 13.50
N SER A 386 19.63 32.34 13.24
CA SER A 386 18.36 32.68 12.61
C SER A 386 17.28 33.09 13.59
N ASN A 387 16.30 33.84 13.10
CA ASN A 387 15.09 34.24 13.84
C ASN A 387 13.98 33.23 13.79
N PHE A 388 14.26 32.00 13.35
CA PHE A 388 13.29 30.94 13.21
C PHE A 388 13.58 29.75 14.14
N ILE A 389 12.56 28.97 14.42
CA ILE A 389 12.60 27.73 15.20
C ILE A 389 12.19 26.57 14.30
N SER A 390 13.14 25.69 14.01
CA SER A 390 12.92 24.50 13.17
C SER A 390 11.99 23.51 13.84
N THR A 391 10.97 23.12 13.12
CA THR A 391 10.03 22.04 13.47
C THR A 391 9.74 21.22 12.21
N SER A 392 9.05 20.09 12.34
CA SER A 392 8.60 19.31 11.21
C SER A 392 7.25 18.64 11.54
N PRO A 393 6.34 18.47 10.58
CA PRO A 393 5.19 17.62 10.73
C PRO A 393 5.58 16.14 10.82
N LEU A 394 6.81 15.79 10.44
CA LEU A 394 7.31 14.42 10.48
C LEU A 394 7.95 14.10 11.85
N ARG A 395 7.30 13.22 12.60
CA ARG A 395 7.78 12.76 13.92
C ARG A 395 9.19 12.16 13.87
N ALA A 396 9.51 11.43 12.81
CA ALA A 396 10.84 10.84 12.61
C ALA A 396 11.95 11.88 12.52
N VAL A 397 11.70 13.02 11.87
CA VAL A 397 12.64 14.14 11.77
C VAL A 397 12.89 14.74 13.15
N GLY A 398 11.83 14.98 13.93
CA GLY A 398 11.97 15.43 15.33
C GLY A 398 12.80 14.46 16.18
N ILE A 399 12.66 13.15 16.02
CA ILE A 399 13.46 12.12 16.73
C ILE A 399 14.94 12.24 16.31
N THR A 400 15.23 12.39 15.03
CA THR A 400 16.59 12.53 14.51
C THR A 400 17.32 13.72 15.17
N PHE A 401 16.66 14.87 15.26
CA PHE A 401 17.21 16.04 15.92
C PHE A 401 17.31 15.88 17.45
N ALA A 402 16.31 15.26 18.12
CA ALA A 402 16.33 14.94 19.54
C ALA A 402 17.54 14.08 19.93
N THR A 403 17.92 13.15 19.06
CA THR A 403 19.03 12.21 19.29
C THR A 403 20.35 12.67 18.71
N SER A 404 20.42 13.82 18.07
CA SER A 404 21.60 14.27 17.33
C SER A 404 22.09 13.22 16.33
N TYR A 405 21.20 12.76 15.47
CA TYR A 405 21.46 11.70 14.48
C TYR A 405 21.93 10.36 15.08
N GLY A 406 21.44 10.04 16.26
CA GLY A 406 21.73 8.76 16.91
C GLY A 406 22.87 8.77 17.95
N ASP A 407 23.47 9.95 18.22
CA ASP A 407 24.61 10.05 19.13
C ASP A 407 24.21 10.19 20.61
N LYS A 408 23.08 10.80 20.90
CA LYS A 408 22.69 11.22 22.26
C LYS A 408 21.21 10.96 22.53
N LYS A 409 20.82 10.86 23.80
CA LYS A 409 19.43 10.91 24.24
C LYS A 409 18.91 12.35 24.24
N GLY A 410 17.60 12.51 24.01
CA GLY A 410 16.94 13.82 24.02
C GLY A 410 15.43 13.70 24.26
N TYR A 411 14.69 14.72 23.82
CA TYR A 411 13.23 14.78 23.95
C TYR A 411 12.60 15.16 22.63
N LEU A 412 11.53 14.48 22.28
CA LEU A 412 10.65 14.82 21.18
C LEU A 412 9.48 15.63 21.73
N TYR A 413 9.43 16.91 21.41
CA TYR A 413 8.34 17.80 21.75
C TYR A 413 7.25 17.75 20.68
N THR A 414 6.00 17.67 21.14
CA THR A 414 4.81 17.78 20.30
C THR A 414 4.19 19.15 20.53
N LEU A 415 3.97 19.90 19.46
CA LEU A 415 3.44 21.25 19.45
C LEU A 415 2.07 21.26 18.76
N LYS A 416 1.23 22.23 19.13
CA LYS A 416 0.06 22.57 18.29
C LYS A 416 0.56 23.12 16.95
N SER A 417 -0.25 23.02 15.91
CA SER A 417 0.01 23.77 14.68
C SER A 417 0.00 25.27 14.97
N ILE A 418 1.08 25.95 14.60
CA ILE A 418 1.31 27.39 14.85
C ILE A 418 1.63 28.02 13.50
N GLU A 419 1.34 29.30 13.33
CA GLU A 419 1.73 30.07 12.13
C GLU A 419 3.25 30.05 11.94
N GLY A 420 3.70 29.88 10.69
CA GLY A 420 5.10 29.82 10.32
C GLY A 420 5.27 29.55 8.83
N HIS A 421 6.48 29.23 8.43
CA HIS A 421 6.91 29.07 7.04
C HIS A 421 7.13 27.61 6.68
N ASP A 422 6.45 27.15 5.64
CA ASP A 422 6.75 25.85 5.00
C ASP A 422 7.95 26.02 4.07
N ILE A 423 9.10 25.56 4.52
CA ILE A 423 10.36 25.71 3.79
C ILE A 423 10.27 25.10 2.38
N ASN A 424 9.62 23.94 2.24
CA ASN A 424 9.47 23.30 0.94
C ASN A 424 8.56 24.09 -0.01
N LEU A 425 7.52 24.70 0.53
CA LEU A 425 6.59 25.51 -0.27
C LEU A 425 7.24 26.83 -0.71
N GLU A 426 7.95 27.50 0.20
CA GLU A 426 8.51 28.83 -0.04
C GLU A 426 9.80 28.81 -0.85
N LEU A 427 10.70 27.86 -0.61
CA LEU A 427 11.95 27.73 -1.34
C LEU A 427 11.85 26.83 -2.58
N GLY A 428 10.82 25.99 -2.69
CA GLY A 428 10.60 25.12 -3.83
C GLY A 428 11.82 24.24 -4.17
N ASN A 429 12.34 24.36 -5.39
CA ASN A 429 13.50 23.59 -5.86
C ASN A 429 14.82 23.99 -5.19
N GLN A 430 14.87 25.07 -4.42
CA GLN A 430 16.05 25.52 -3.70
C GLN A 430 16.12 24.98 -2.27
N THR A 431 15.12 24.22 -1.82
CA THR A 431 15.08 23.63 -0.48
C THR A 431 16.25 22.67 -0.28
N PRO A 432 17.15 22.91 0.70
CA PRO A 432 18.35 22.08 0.89
C PRO A 432 18.03 20.67 1.39
N TYR A 433 17.01 20.51 2.23
CA TYR A 433 16.61 19.23 2.82
C TYR A 433 15.11 18.93 2.64
N PRO A 434 14.62 18.74 1.39
CA PRO A 434 13.18 18.64 1.11
C PRO A 434 12.47 17.45 1.79
N LYS A 435 13.23 16.42 2.18
CA LYS A 435 12.68 15.23 2.88
C LYS A 435 12.36 15.49 4.35
N GLU A 436 12.95 16.51 4.95
CA GLU A 436 12.73 16.88 6.35
C GLU A 436 11.40 17.60 6.55
N LYS A 437 10.80 18.12 5.46
CA LYS A 437 9.56 18.92 5.51
C LYS A 437 9.62 19.96 6.61
N GLU A 438 10.71 20.71 6.65
CA GLU A 438 10.94 21.69 7.70
C GLU A 438 9.86 22.77 7.70
N PHE A 439 9.40 23.09 8.91
CA PHE A 439 8.48 24.17 9.19
C PHE A 439 9.13 25.15 10.18
N ALA A 440 9.40 26.34 9.74
CA ALA A 440 10.10 27.37 10.49
C ALA A 440 9.10 28.29 11.20
N ILE A 441 9.11 28.29 12.53
CA ILE A 441 8.26 29.16 13.36
C ILE A 441 9.05 30.41 13.72
N HIS A 442 8.46 31.60 13.49
CA HIS A 442 9.12 32.89 13.71
C HIS A 442 9.19 33.23 15.21
N HIS A 443 10.33 33.73 15.68
CA HIS A 443 10.69 34.24 17.01
C HIS A 443 10.57 33.22 18.14
N LYS A 444 9.38 32.67 18.44
CA LYS A 444 9.15 31.84 19.62
C LYS A 444 7.99 30.85 19.48
N VAL A 445 8.06 29.78 20.27
CA VAL A 445 6.94 28.90 20.60
C VAL A 445 6.61 29.12 22.07
N ASN A 446 5.37 29.49 22.37
CA ASN A 446 4.97 29.74 23.74
C ASN A 446 4.76 28.42 24.52
N PRO A 447 4.91 28.42 25.85
CA PRO A 447 4.68 27.24 26.68
C PRO A 447 3.30 26.57 26.45
N GLU A 448 2.24 27.35 26.30
CA GLU A 448 0.87 26.86 26.09
C GLU A 448 0.63 26.14 24.75
N ASP A 449 1.52 26.35 23.78
CA ASP A 449 1.46 25.71 22.45
C ASP A 449 2.17 24.35 22.43
N ILE A 450 2.88 24.02 23.51
CA ILE A 450 3.57 22.74 23.67
C ILE A 450 2.65 21.75 24.36
N ILE A 451 2.34 20.65 23.68
CA ILE A 451 1.43 19.62 24.18
C ILE A 451 2.09 18.72 25.22
N GLY A 452 3.31 18.31 24.92
CA GLY A 452 4.06 17.40 25.78
C GLY A 452 5.45 17.07 25.21
N ALA A 453 6.19 16.28 25.95
CA ALA A 453 7.53 15.81 25.59
C ALA A 453 7.65 14.30 25.78
N THR A 454 8.25 13.61 24.82
CA THR A 454 8.53 12.16 24.92
C THR A 454 10.04 11.96 24.97
N PRO A 455 10.59 11.35 26.07
CA PRO A 455 12.01 11.06 26.15
C PRO A 455 12.42 10.01 25.11
N VAL A 456 13.58 10.24 24.46
CA VAL A 456 14.10 9.39 23.38
C VAL A 456 15.53 8.99 23.68
N LYS A 457 15.88 7.68 23.51
CA LYS A 457 17.26 7.18 23.57
C LYS A 457 18.01 7.54 22.30
N ALA A 458 19.34 7.37 22.33
CA ALA A 458 20.19 7.58 21.16
C ALA A 458 19.76 6.72 19.94
N ASP A 459 19.27 5.51 20.15
CA ASP A 459 18.78 4.61 19.11
C ASP A 459 17.40 5.00 18.53
N GLY A 460 16.82 6.15 18.96
CA GLY A 460 15.51 6.63 18.54
C GLY A 460 14.32 6.00 19.26
N SER A 461 14.55 5.02 20.15
CA SER A 461 13.47 4.39 20.92
C SER A 461 12.99 5.28 22.08
N TYR A 462 11.68 5.18 22.40
CA TYR A 462 11.09 5.95 23.50
C TYR A 462 11.47 5.41 24.86
N VAL A 463 11.59 6.30 25.87
CA VAL A 463 11.82 5.96 27.27
C VAL A 463 10.59 6.33 28.10
N GLY A 464 9.78 5.33 28.46
CA GLY A 464 8.59 5.55 29.26
C GLY A 464 7.45 6.24 28.50
N TYR A 465 6.61 6.95 29.25
CA TYR A 465 5.43 7.65 28.69
C TYR A 465 5.76 9.10 28.31
N SER A 466 4.95 9.67 27.41
CA SER A 466 4.98 11.10 27.13
C SER A 466 4.65 11.91 28.39
N ILE A 467 5.44 12.93 28.65
CA ILE A 467 5.28 13.85 29.79
C ILE A 467 4.34 14.97 29.32
N PRO A 468 3.09 15.06 29.84
CA PRO A 468 2.18 16.11 29.46
C PRO A 468 2.66 17.47 29.98
N ASN A 469 2.41 18.53 29.22
CA ASN A 469 2.74 19.89 29.68
C ASN A 469 1.69 20.39 30.71
N PRO A 470 2.08 20.67 31.96
CA PRO A 470 1.15 21.16 32.97
C PRO A 470 0.63 22.58 32.72
N ASN A 471 1.30 23.35 31.85
CA ASN A 471 0.94 24.74 31.52
C ASN A 471 0.03 24.85 30.27
N ARG A 472 -0.35 23.72 29.70
CA ARG A 472 -1.29 23.67 28.57
C ARG A 472 -2.68 24.12 29.02
N LYS A 473 -3.24 25.13 28.35
CA LYS A 473 -4.64 25.61 28.55
C LYS A 473 -5.64 24.84 27.70
#